data_a6f04d348b951eaf8fb28cf5da2742df
#
_entry.id   a6f04d348b951eaf8fb28cf5da2742df
#
_cell.length_a   1.000
_cell.length_b   1.000
_cell.length_c   1.000
_cell.angle_alpha   90.00
_cell.angle_beta   90.00
_cell.angle_gamma   90.00
#
_symmetry.space_group_name_H-M   'P 1'
#
loop_
_entity.id
_entity.type
_entity.pdbx_description
1 polymer ?
#
loop_
_entity_poly.entity_id
_entity_poly.type
_entity_poly.pdbx_seq_one_letter_code
_entity_poly.pdbx_strand_id
1 'polypeptide(L)'
;MAEKIATREAYGNALAEFGDKYDFVVLDADLAAATKTGVFKKKFPERFFDCGIAEGNMMTVAAGLAAAGQVPFASTFAMFAAGRAFEQIRNSIAYPHLNVKIGATHAGITVGEDGATHQCLEDLGVMRTIPGMAIVNPADATEARAAVEWAINYNGPVYLRFGRMAVPVLFDKDTYKFEFGKGVTMADGKDVTIVATGIMVDMALNARELLAAEGISARVINIHTIKPIDRDIIIAAAAETGAIVTAEEHNVMGGLGSAVAEVVAETKPVPVLRVGTEDKFGKSGKVPALLEEYGLTPAAIAAKAKAAIALK
;
A
#
# COMPACT_ATOMS: atom_id res chain seq x y z
N MET A 1 -11.61 16.00 -16.05
CA MET A 1 -11.52 15.06 -14.92
C MET A 1 -10.13 14.47 -14.98
N ALA A 2 -9.46 14.32 -13.85
CA ALA A 2 -8.16 13.66 -13.79
C ALA A 2 -8.30 12.20 -14.29
N GLU A 3 -7.27 11.69 -14.96
CA GLU A 3 -7.20 10.28 -15.36
C GLU A 3 -7.27 9.40 -14.11
N LYS A 4 -7.98 8.27 -14.21
CA LYS A 4 -8.07 7.29 -13.10
C LYS A 4 -7.55 5.94 -13.56
N ILE A 5 -6.58 5.40 -12.84
CA ILE A 5 -5.93 4.11 -13.12
C ILE A 5 -5.85 3.31 -11.81
N ALA A 6 -6.14 2.01 -11.89
CA ALA A 6 -5.94 1.12 -10.73
C ALA A 6 -4.44 0.85 -10.52
N THR A 7 -3.95 0.88 -9.28
CA THR A 7 -2.53 0.64 -9.03
C THR A 7 -2.08 -0.76 -9.46
N ARG A 8 -2.97 -1.78 -9.43
CA ARG A 8 -2.69 -3.11 -10.02
C ARG A 8 -2.48 -3.06 -11.54
N GLU A 9 -3.17 -2.16 -12.27
CA GLU A 9 -2.97 -1.99 -13.72
C GLU A 9 -1.62 -1.35 -14.00
N ALA A 10 -1.26 -0.33 -13.23
CA ALA A 10 0.07 0.27 -13.29
C ALA A 10 1.17 -0.75 -12.98
N TYR A 11 0.96 -1.64 -11.99
CA TYR A 11 1.86 -2.75 -11.67
C TYR A 11 2.09 -3.68 -12.87
N GLY A 12 1.03 -4.23 -13.46
CA GLY A 12 1.16 -5.16 -14.59
C GLY A 12 1.79 -4.51 -15.83
N ASN A 13 1.45 -3.24 -16.10
CA ASN A 13 2.04 -2.47 -17.20
C ASN A 13 3.53 -2.16 -16.94
N ALA A 14 3.89 -1.81 -15.70
CA ALA A 14 5.27 -1.55 -15.29
C ALA A 14 6.15 -2.81 -15.44
N LEU A 15 5.65 -3.99 -15.03
CA LEU A 15 6.37 -5.25 -15.26
C LEU A 15 6.65 -5.46 -16.75
N ALA A 16 5.65 -5.28 -17.62
CA ALA A 16 5.83 -5.45 -19.06
C ALA A 16 6.74 -4.39 -19.70
N GLU A 17 6.71 -3.16 -19.19
CA GLU A 17 7.61 -2.08 -19.62
C GLU A 17 9.06 -2.40 -19.22
N PHE A 18 9.28 -2.70 -17.94
CA PHE A 18 10.64 -2.89 -17.41
C PHE A 18 11.26 -4.24 -17.79
N GLY A 19 10.46 -5.20 -18.27
CA GLY A 19 10.98 -6.46 -18.80
C GLY A 19 11.92 -6.30 -20.01
N ASP A 20 11.86 -5.18 -20.75
CA ASP A 20 12.82 -4.87 -21.80
C ASP A 20 14.18 -4.39 -21.25
N LYS A 21 14.16 -3.81 -20.05
CA LYS A 21 15.34 -3.12 -19.48
C LYS A 21 16.05 -3.97 -18.42
N TYR A 22 15.31 -4.84 -17.71
CA TYR A 22 15.83 -5.59 -16.57
C TYR A 22 15.55 -7.09 -16.74
N ASP A 23 16.43 -7.89 -16.18
CA ASP A 23 16.26 -9.35 -16.12
C ASP A 23 15.59 -9.75 -14.79
N PHE A 24 14.34 -10.16 -14.88
CA PHE A 24 13.54 -10.68 -13.77
C PHE A 24 12.47 -11.64 -14.31
N VAL A 25 11.89 -12.43 -13.44
CA VAL A 25 10.82 -13.38 -13.76
C VAL A 25 9.55 -13.05 -12.98
N VAL A 26 8.41 -13.45 -13.52
CA VAL A 26 7.09 -13.21 -12.90
C VAL A 26 6.40 -14.55 -12.66
N LEU A 27 5.92 -14.74 -11.45
CA LEU A 27 5.09 -15.88 -11.05
C LEU A 27 3.69 -15.40 -10.70
N ASP A 28 2.70 -16.23 -10.98
CA ASP A 28 1.30 -15.95 -10.66
C ASP A 28 0.59 -17.23 -10.18
N ALA A 29 -0.44 -17.08 -9.36
CA ALA A 29 -1.24 -18.18 -8.83
C ALA A 29 -2.60 -18.29 -9.53
N ASP A 30 -2.59 -18.44 -10.87
CA ASP A 30 -3.77 -18.56 -11.73
C ASP A 30 -4.70 -17.33 -11.71
N LEU A 31 -4.15 -16.16 -11.42
CA LEU A 31 -4.88 -14.89 -11.32
C LEU A 31 -4.36 -13.82 -12.30
N ALA A 32 -3.57 -14.20 -13.32
CA ALA A 32 -2.84 -13.28 -14.19
C ALA A 32 -3.71 -12.19 -14.87
N ALA A 33 -4.97 -12.50 -15.18
CA ALA A 33 -5.92 -11.52 -15.72
C ALA A 33 -6.32 -10.46 -14.67
N ALA A 34 -6.48 -10.86 -13.41
CA ALA A 34 -6.88 -10.00 -12.29
C ALA A 34 -5.70 -9.21 -11.73
N THR A 35 -4.56 -9.83 -11.50
CA THR A 35 -3.31 -9.20 -11.02
C THR A 35 -2.66 -8.30 -12.07
N LYS A 36 -3.07 -8.45 -13.35
CA LYS A 36 -2.52 -7.78 -14.53
C LYS A 36 -1.13 -8.27 -14.95
N THR A 37 -0.59 -9.30 -14.32
CA THR A 37 0.66 -9.97 -14.75
C THR A 37 0.54 -10.60 -16.13
N GLY A 38 -0.68 -10.87 -16.60
CA GLY A 38 -0.96 -11.32 -17.97
C GLY A 38 -0.46 -10.38 -19.07
N VAL A 39 -0.22 -9.08 -18.75
CA VAL A 39 0.42 -8.12 -19.69
C VAL A 39 1.89 -8.52 -19.89
N PHE A 40 2.61 -8.82 -18.79
CA PHE A 40 3.98 -9.35 -18.85
C PHE A 40 4.04 -10.71 -19.56
N LYS A 41 3.14 -11.66 -19.23
CA LYS A 41 3.03 -12.98 -19.84
C LYS A 41 2.93 -12.91 -21.39
N LYS A 42 2.17 -11.96 -21.91
CA LYS A 42 2.01 -11.79 -23.36
C LYS A 42 3.30 -11.34 -24.04
N LYS A 43 4.12 -10.55 -23.39
CA LYS A 43 5.35 -9.98 -23.94
C LYS A 43 6.58 -10.87 -23.70
N PHE A 44 6.62 -11.55 -22.55
CA PHE A 44 7.75 -12.38 -22.10
C PHE A 44 7.27 -13.75 -21.59
N PRO A 45 6.66 -14.59 -22.44
CA PRO A 45 6.09 -15.87 -22.00
C PRO A 45 7.12 -16.83 -21.38
N GLU A 46 8.39 -16.75 -21.80
CA GLU A 46 9.49 -17.58 -21.30
C GLU A 46 9.98 -17.18 -19.90
N ARG A 47 9.60 -15.98 -19.42
CA ARG A 47 9.91 -15.47 -18.08
C ARG A 47 8.70 -15.41 -17.16
N PHE A 48 7.59 -16.03 -17.57
CA PHE A 48 6.35 -16.08 -16.81
C PHE A 48 6.01 -17.51 -16.40
N PHE A 49 5.71 -17.72 -15.12
CA PHE A 49 5.38 -19.04 -14.55
C PHE A 49 4.04 -18.98 -13.82
N ASP A 50 3.06 -19.74 -14.32
CA ASP A 50 1.81 -19.96 -13.62
C ASP A 50 1.96 -21.16 -12.68
N CYS A 51 1.81 -20.92 -11.38
CA CYS A 51 1.97 -21.95 -10.35
C CYS A 51 0.65 -22.65 -9.99
N GLY A 52 -0.45 -22.29 -10.66
CA GLY A 52 -1.79 -22.70 -10.30
C GLY A 52 -2.27 -22.09 -8.99
N ILE A 53 -3.44 -22.52 -8.49
CA ILE A 53 -4.03 -22.05 -7.24
C ILE A 53 -3.27 -22.65 -6.04
N ALA A 54 -2.00 -22.24 -5.87
CA ALA A 54 -1.06 -22.81 -4.90
C ALA A 54 -0.07 -21.75 -4.39
N GLU A 55 -0.55 -20.73 -3.69
CA GLU A 55 0.23 -19.55 -3.30
C GLU A 55 1.43 -19.89 -2.41
N GLY A 56 1.28 -20.82 -1.47
CA GLY A 56 2.39 -21.32 -0.65
C GLY A 56 3.50 -21.95 -1.50
N ASN A 57 3.13 -22.77 -2.49
CA ASN A 57 4.09 -23.34 -3.45
C ASN A 57 4.72 -22.24 -4.31
N MET A 58 3.95 -21.30 -4.82
CA MET A 58 4.48 -20.17 -5.60
C MET A 58 5.53 -19.37 -4.83
N MET A 59 5.30 -19.08 -3.55
CA MET A 59 6.26 -18.35 -2.72
C MET A 59 7.55 -19.16 -2.48
N THR A 60 7.47 -20.47 -2.33
CA THR A 60 8.68 -21.33 -2.20
C THR A 60 9.42 -21.49 -3.51
N VAL A 61 8.72 -21.57 -4.66
CA VAL A 61 9.35 -21.55 -5.99
C VAL A 61 10.08 -20.21 -6.20
N ALA A 62 9.44 -19.08 -5.87
CA ALA A 62 10.06 -17.76 -5.94
C ALA A 62 11.31 -17.69 -5.04
N ALA A 63 11.25 -18.23 -3.82
CA ALA A 63 12.42 -18.31 -2.94
C ALA A 63 13.57 -19.12 -3.57
N GLY A 64 13.27 -20.25 -4.18
CA GLY A 64 14.27 -21.09 -4.89
C GLY A 64 14.91 -20.35 -6.07
N LEU A 65 14.11 -19.64 -6.88
CA LEU A 65 14.61 -18.83 -7.99
C LEU A 65 15.50 -17.68 -7.50
N ALA A 66 15.11 -17.02 -6.40
CA ALA A 66 15.93 -15.97 -5.80
C ALA A 66 17.25 -16.51 -5.23
N ALA A 67 17.24 -17.69 -4.60
CA ALA A 67 18.45 -18.37 -4.14
C ALA A 67 19.39 -18.75 -5.30
N ALA A 68 18.84 -18.99 -6.50
CA ALA A 68 19.59 -19.23 -7.73
C ALA A 68 20.04 -17.94 -8.44
N GLY A 69 19.79 -16.74 -7.85
CA GLY A 69 20.25 -15.46 -8.38
C GLY A 69 19.25 -14.71 -9.27
N GLN A 70 18.01 -15.21 -9.42
CA GLN A 70 16.95 -14.51 -10.13
C GLN A 70 16.28 -13.43 -9.27
N VAL A 71 15.54 -12.53 -9.91
CA VAL A 71 14.67 -11.55 -9.23
C VAL A 71 13.21 -11.91 -9.54
N PRO A 72 12.55 -12.76 -8.73
CA PRO A 72 11.17 -13.15 -8.97
C PRO A 72 10.17 -12.13 -8.39
N PHE A 73 9.14 -11.81 -9.18
CA PHE A 73 7.91 -11.17 -8.76
C PHE A 73 6.83 -12.24 -8.61
N ALA A 74 6.42 -12.54 -7.37
CA ALA A 74 5.37 -13.51 -7.06
C ALA A 74 4.04 -12.79 -6.82
N SER A 75 3.06 -12.99 -7.69
CA SER A 75 1.83 -12.18 -7.74
C SER A 75 0.59 -13.01 -7.43
N THR A 76 -0.23 -12.49 -6.52
CA THR A 76 -1.56 -13.02 -6.18
C THR A 76 -2.37 -11.91 -5.47
N PHE A 77 -3.57 -12.21 -4.99
CA PHE A 77 -4.31 -11.29 -4.14
C PHE A 77 -3.67 -11.14 -2.76
N ALA A 78 -3.78 -9.96 -2.18
CA ALA A 78 -3.20 -9.65 -0.86
C ALA A 78 -3.64 -10.66 0.21
N MET A 79 -4.93 -11.04 0.22
CA MET A 79 -5.44 -12.04 1.16
C MET A 79 -4.74 -13.39 1.02
N PHE A 80 -4.43 -13.81 -0.19
CA PHE A 80 -3.80 -15.10 -0.42
C PHE A 80 -2.28 -15.06 -0.21
N ALA A 81 -1.63 -13.91 -0.47
CA ALA A 81 -0.25 -13.71 -0.10
C ALA A 81 -0.08 -13.64 1.42
N ALA A 82 -0.74 -12.69 2.06
CA ALA A 82 -0.56 -12.41 3.49
C ALA A 82 -1.20 -13.46 4.40
N GLY A 83 -2.35 -14.00 4.03
CA GLY A 83 -3.03 -15.02 4.82
C GLY A 83 -2.55 -16.43 4.55
N ARG A 84 -2.73 -16.91 3.30
CA ARG A 84 -2.48 -18.32 2.93
C ARG A 84 -1.00 -18.67 2.87
N ALA A 85 -0.15 -17.79 2.34
CA ALA A 85 1.27 -18.05 2.14
C ALA A 85 2.19 -17.35 3.17
N PHE A 86 1.64 -16.88 4.29
CA PHE A 86 2.39 -16.13 5.32
C PHE A 86 3.64 -16.87 5.80
N GLU A 87 3.50 -18.16 6.11
CA GLU A 87 4.61 -18.96 6.64
C GLU A 87 5.76 -19.06 5.61
N GLN A 88 5.44 -19.32 4.34
CA GLN A 88 6.43 -19.41 3.27
C GLN A 88 7.11 -18.07 3.01
N ILE A 89 6.36 -16.97 3.05
CA ILE A 89 6.94 -15.62 2.96
C ILE A 89 7.90 -15.37 4.12
N ARG A 90 7.49 -15.71 5.35
CA ARG A 90 8.30 -15.52 6.54
C ARG A 90 9.56 -16.39 6.54
N ASN A 91 9.42 -17.69 6.33
CA ASN A 91 10.50 -18.65 6.55
C ASN A 91 11.34 -18.90 5.29
N SER A 92 10.70 -18.95 4.11
CA SER A 92 11.42 -19.28 2.87
C SER A 92 11.98 -18.04 2.18
N ILE A 93 11.38 -16.86 2.38
CA ILE A 93 11.80 -15.62 1.71
C ILE A 93 12.50 -14.65 2.69
N ALA A 94 11.81 -14.26 3.76
CA ALA A 94 12.30 -13.18 4.61
C ALA A 94 13.43 -13.62 5.56
N TYR A 95 13.33 -14.81 6.17
CA TYR A 95 14.36 -15.31 7.08
C TYR A 95 15.75 -15.44 6.43
N PRO A 96 15.89 -16.00 5.22
CA PRO A 96 17.17 -16.01 4.49
C PRO A 96 17.43 -14.70 3.73
N HIS A 97 16.56 -13.69 3.85
CA HIS A 97 16.66 -12.37 3.20
C HIS A 97 16.78 -12.45 1.67
N LEU A 98 15.97 -13.31 1.04
CA LEU A 98 16.00 -13.51 -0.41
C LEU A 98 15.35 -12.36 -1.18
N ASN A 99 15.85 -12.12 -2.37
CA ASN A 99 15.45 -11.03 -3.26
C ASN A 99 14.13 -11.33 -4.00
N VAL A 100 13.04 -11.51 -3.28
CA VAL A 100 11.70 -11.80 -3.81
C VAL A 100 10.80 -10.57 -3.69
N LYS A 101 10.06 -10.25 -4.76
CA LYS A 101 9.06 -9.19 -4.80
C LYS A 101 7.65 -9.79 -4.77
N ILE A 102 6.88 -9.51 -3.74
CA ILE A 102 5.52 -10.02 -3.59
C ILE A 102 4.57 -8.95 -4.13
N GLY A 103 3.97 -9.21 -5.29
CA GLY A 103 2.99 -8.33 -5.94
C GLY A 103 1.57 -8.63 -5.41
N ALA A 104 1.22 -8.06 -4.27
CA ALA A 104 -0.05 -8.29 -3.58
C ALA A 104 -1.14 -7.35 -4.10
N THR A 105 -1.99 -7.81 -4.99
CA THR A 105 -3.09 -7.03 -5.57
C THR A 105 -4.39 -7.23 -4.81
N HIS A 106 -5.43 -6.46 -5.13
CA HIS A 106 -6.76 -6.58 -4.50
C HIS A 106 -6.73 -6.45 -2.97
N ALA A 107 -5.88 -5.56 -2.46
CA ALA A 107 -5.85 -5.26 -1.04
C ALA A 107 -7.03 -4.36 -0.65
N GLY A 108 -7.51 -4.50 0.59
CA GLY A 108 -8.51 -3.61 1.18
C GLY A 108 -9.96 -3.97 0.88
N ILE A 109 -10.86 -3.09 1.31
CA ILE A 109 -12.32 -3.26 1.17
C ILE A 109 -12.82 -3.01 -0.27
N THR A 110 -12.04 -2.26 -1.08
CA THR A 110 -12.39 -1.91 -2.46
C THR A 110 -12.27 -3.07 -3.45
N VAL A 111 -11.96 -4.27 -2.99
CA VAL A 111 -12.22 -5.52 -3.73
C VAL A 111 -13.70 -5.62 -4.12
N GLY A 112 -14.60 -5.15 -3.25
CA GLY A 112 -16.00 -4.96 -3.59
C GLY A 112 -16.82 -6.24 -3.47
N GLU A 113 -17.43 -6.66 -4.58
CA GLU A 113 -18.44 -7.73 -4.62
C GLU A 113 -17.89 -9.11 -4.22
N ASP A 114 -16.60 -9.38 -4.38
CA ASP A 114 -15.98 -10.65 -4.00
C ASP A 114 -16.07 -10.90 -2.47
N GLY A 115 -16.20 -9.84 -1.69
CA GLY A 115 -16.54 -9.89 -0.28
C GLY A 115 -15.41 -10.30 0.66
N ALA A 116 -15.75 -10.57 1.92
CA ALA A 116 -14.83 -10.75 3.04
C ALA A 116 -13.71 -11.78 2.82
N THR A 117 -13.96 -12.82 2.03
CA THR A 117 -12.97 -13.88 1.78
C THR A 117 -11.81 -13.41 0.88
N HIS A 118 -11.98 -12.30 0.17
CA HIS A 118 -11.01 -11.73 -0.75
C HIS A 118 -10.49 -10.36 -0.30
N GLN A 119 -11.26 -9.65 0.52
CA GLN A 119 -10.89 -8.36 1.09
C GLN A 119 -9.85 -8.55 2.19
N CYS A 120 -8.60 -8.13 1.93
CA CYS A 120 -7.53 -8.20 2.94
C CYS A 120 -7.44 -6.88 3.68
N LEU A 121 -7.80 -6.89 4.95
CA LEU A 121 -7.82 -5.72 5.83
C LEU A 121 -6.72 -5.77 6.90
N GLU A 122 -5.85 -6.77 6.89
CA GLU A 122 -4.85 -7.07 7.92
C GLU A 122 -3.42 -7.26 7.37
N ASP A 123 -3.24 -7.22 6.06
CA ASP A 123 -1.98 -7.55 5.39
C ASP A 123 -0.80 -6.66 5.81
N LEU A 124 -0.99 -5.35 5.92
CA LEU A 124 0.06 -4.46 6.39
C LEU A 124 0.49 -4.80 7.82
N GLY A 125 -0.47 -5.06 8.70
CA GLY A 125 -0.20 -5.44 10.08
C GLY A 125 0.62 -6.72 10.17
N VAL A 126 0.20 -7.76 9.45
CA VAL A 126 0.87 -9.07 9.43
C VAL A 126 2.25 -8.97 8.81
N MET A 127 2.41 -8.31 7.67
CA MET A 127 3.70 -8.18 6.98
C MET A 127 4.69 -7.29 7.73
N ARG A 128 4.22 -6.27 8.48
CA ARG A 128 5.08 -5.41 9.30
C ARG A 128 5.83 -6.18 10.38
N THR A 129 5.29 -7.27 10.89
CA THR A 129 5.94 -8.09 11.93
C THR A 129 7.11 -8.92 11.40
N ILE A 130 7.24 -9.12 10.09
CA ILE A 130 8.31 -9.93 9.49
C ILE A 130 9.62 -9.11 9.45
N PRO A 131 10.70 -9.56 10.12
CA PRO A 131 11.99 -8.87 10.06
C PRO A 131 12.53 -8.73 8.64
N GLY A 132 13.11 -7.57 8.30
CA GLY A 132 13.72 -7.33 7.00
C GLY A 132 12.76 -7.14 5.81
N MET A 133 11.45 -7.37 5.97
CA MET A 133 10.46 -7.14 4.92
C MET A 133 10.28 -5.64 4.67
N ALA A 134 10.52 -5.18 3.45
CA ALA A 134 10.13 -3.85 2.99
C ALA A 134 8.65 -3.85 2.57
N ILE A 135 7.89 -2.77 2.90
CA ILE A 135 6.46 -2.70 2.59
C ILE A 135 6.14 -1.38 1.91
N VAL A 136 5.58 -1.45 0.70
CA VAL A 136 5.22 -0.29 -0.12
C VAL A 136 3.76 -0.38 -0.55
N ASN A 137 3.01 0.70 -0.33
CA ASN A 137 1.60 0.86 -0.69
C ASN A 137 1.40 2.17 -1.47
N PRO A 138 1.57 2.19 -2.79
CA PRO A 138 1.54 3.40 -3.60
C PRO A 138 0.14 4.01 -3.68
N ALA A 139 0.09 5.35 -3.75
CA ALA A 139 -1.15 6.13 -3.80
C ALA A 139 -1.82 6.13 -5.19
N ASP A 140 -1.03 6.09 -6.26
CA ASP A 140 -1.53 6.19 -7.63
C ASP A 140 -0.70 5.36 -8.63
N ALA A 141 -1.04 5.48 -9.90
CA ALA A 141 -0.39 4.73 -10.99
C ALA A 141 1.08 5.17 -11.21
N THR A 142 1.39 6.44 -11.08
CA THR A 142 2.75 6.96 -11.23
C THR A 142 3.67 6.44 -10.13
N GLU A 143 3.22 6.52 -8.90
CA GLU A 143 3.95 6.01 -7.74
C GLU A 143 4.08 4.48 -7.79
N ALA A 144 3.03 3.76 -8.21
CA ALA A 144 3.06 2.31 -8.39
C ALA A 144 4.10 1.87 -9.42
N ARG A 145 4.15 2.54 -10.59
CA ARG A 145 5.16 2.28 -11.61
C ARG A 145 6.58 2.51 -11.07
N ALA A 146 6.81 3.64 -10.40
CA ALA A 146 8.11 3.99 -9.84
C ALA A 146 8.54 3.03 -8.71
N ALA A 147 7.59 2.58 -7.88
CA ALA A 147 7.83 1.57 -6.85
C ALA A 147 8.24 0.20 -7.44
N VAL A 148 7.68 -0.19 -8.60
CA VAL A 148 8.08 -1.42 -9.31
C VAL A 148 9.52 -1.30 -9.80
N GLU A 149 9.90 -0.19 -10.45
CA GLU A 149 11.28 0.02 -10.91
C GLU A 149 12.29 0.02 -9.74
N TRP A 150 11.93 0.70 -8.64
CA TRP A 150 12.71 0.65 -7.42
C TRP A 150 12.85 -0.79 -6.89
N ALA A 151 11.75 -1.54 -6.82
CA ALA A 151 11.75 -2.89 -6.29
C ALA A 151 12.64 -3.85 -7.10
N ILE A 152 12.69 -3.73 -8.44
CA ILE A 152 13.60 -4.50 -9.30
C ILE A 152 15.05 -4.30 -8.86
N ASN A 153 15.44 -3.07 -8.52
CA ASN A 153 16.81 -2.70 -8.17
C ASN A 153 17.14 -2.85 -6.67
N TYR A 154 16.12 -3.08 -5.82
CA TYR A 154 16.32 -3.28 -4.38
C TYR A 154 16.66 -4.74 -4.10
N ASN A 155 17.74 -5.00 -3.35
CA ASN A 155 18.12 -6.36 -2.95
C ASN A 155 17.53 -6.73 -1.59
N GLY A 156 16.52 -7.57 -1.58
CA GLY A 156 15.83 -8.03 -0.38
C GLY A 156 14.34 -8.28 -0.61
N PRO A 157 13.62 -8.81 0.39
CA PRO A 157 12.20 -9.11 0.29
C PRO A 157 11.37 -7.82 0.32
N VAL A 158 10.41 -7.71 -0.60
CA VAL A 158 9.51 -6.56 -0.73
C VAL A 158 8.06 -7.02 -0.84
N TYR A 159 7.17 -6.45 -0.06
CA TYR A 159 5.73 -6.56 -0.19
C TYR A 159 5.18 -5.29 -0.85
N LEU A 160 4.74 -5.42 -2.10
CA LEU A 160 4.12 -4.35 -2.90
C LEU A 160 2.61 -4.52 -2.85
N ARG A 161 1.91 -3.55 -2.29
CA ARG A 161 0.46 -3.60 -2.07
C ARG A 161 -0.27 -2.76 -3.12
N PHE A 162 -1.22 -3.37 -3.83
CA PHE A 162 -1.96 -2.69 -4.90
C PHE A 162 -3.48 -2.86 -4.76
N GLY A 163 -4.22 -1.78 -5.05
CA GLY A 163 -5.68 -1.77 -5.05
C GLY A 163 -6.30 -2.22 -6.37
N ARG A 164 -7.55 -2.71 -6.29
CA ARG A 164 -8.40 -3.05 -7.47
C ARG A 164 -9.06 -1.82 -8.07
N MET A 165 -9.48 -0.87 -7.25
CA MET A 165 -10.22 0.32 -7.66
C MET A 165 -9.30 1.30 -8.43
N ALA A 166 -9.83 1.88 -9.52
CA ALA A 166 -9.15 2.96 -10.21
C ALA A 166 -9.20 4.26 -9.38
N VAL A 167 -8.04 4.87 -9.18
CA VAL A 167 -7.86 6.10 -8.40
C VAL A 167 -7.31 7.23 -9.28
N PRO A 168 -7.53 8.50 -8.92
CA PRO A 168 -6.93 9.62 -9.65
C PRO A 168 -5.40 9.51 -9.68
N VAL A 169 -4.79 9.89 -10.80
CA VAL A 169 -3.34 10.08 -10.89
C VAL A 169 -3.00 11.39 -10.21
N LEU A 170 -2.23 11.32 -9.14
CA LEU A 170 -1.87 12.45 -8.26
C LEU A 170 -0.51 13.03 -8.58
N PHE A 171 0.40 12.20 -9.10
CA PHE A 171 1.78 12.60 -9.39
C PHE A 171 2.02 12.71 -10.89
N ASP A 172 2.81 13.70 -11.28
CA ASP A 172 3.28 13.85 -12.65
C ASP A 172 4.38 12.81 -12.94
N LYS A 173 4.17 12.00 -13.98
CA LYS A 173 5.07 10.90 -14.36
C LYS A 173 6.49 11.34 -14.77
N ASP A 174 6.65 12.58 -15.24
CA ASP A 174 7.91 13.08 -15.76
C ASP A 174 8.78 13.72 -14.66
N THR A 175 8.16 14.08 -13.53
CA THR A 175 8.85 14.77 -12.43
C THR A 175 8.89 13.96 -11.13
N TYR A 176 7.98 12.99 -10.95
CA TYR A 176 7.92 12.18 -9.72
C TYR A 176 9.17 11.31 -9.56
N LYS A 177 9.72 11.33 -8.33
CA LYS A 177 10.84 10.46 -7.93
C LYS A 177 10.42 9.65 -6.71
N PHE A 178 10.52 8.34 -6.81
CA PHE A 178 10.28 7.44 -5.69
C PHE A 178 11.53 7.38 -4.80
N GLU A 179 11.36 7.75 -3.55
CA GLU A 179 12.43 7.67 -2.53
C GLU A 179 12.01 6.70 -1.43
N PHE A 180 12.56 5.49 -1.45
CA PHE A 180 12.24 4.45 -0.48
C PHE A 180 12.46 4.91 0.96
N GLY A 181 11.48 4.69 1.82
CA GLY A 181 11.52 5.09 3.22
C GLY A 181 11.27 6.57 3.48
N LYS A 182 10.88 7.35 2.44
CA LYS A 182 10.54 8.76 2.59
C LYS A 182 9.06 9.00 2.33
N GLY A 183 8.45 9.86 3.16
CA GLY A 183 7.11 10.36 2.94
C GLY A 183 7.10 11.58 2.02
N VAL A 184 5.95 11.86 1.41
CA VAL A 184 5.76 12.99 0.51
C VAL A 184 4.72 13.95 1.09
N THR A 185 5.10 15.21 1.33
CA THR A 185 4.12 16.26 1.69
C THR A 185 3.31 16.63 0.45
N MET A 186 2.04 16.27 0.44
CA MET A 186 1.10 16.55 -0.65
C MET A 186 0.53 17.95 -0.56
N ALA A 187 0.35 18.45 0.65
CA ALA A 187 -0.13 19.80 0.93
C ALA A 187 0.31 20.25 2.32
N ASP A 188 0.69 21.51 2.46
CA ASP A 188 1.05 22.10 3.75
C ASP A 188 -0.19 22.49 4.58
N GLY A 189 0.01 22.55 5.90
CA GLY A 189 -0.99 22.96 6.87
C GLY A 189 -0.39 23.06 8.28
N LYS A 190 -1.10 23.76 9.20
CA LYS A 190 -0.59 24.08 10.53
C LYS A 190 -1.47 23.59 11.68
N ASP A 191 -2.74 23.25 11.42
CA ASP A 191 -3.69 22.95 12.50
C ASP A 191 -3.78 21.44 12.80
N VAL A 192 -3.53 20.56 11.83
CA VAL A 192 -3.55 19.10 11.95
C VAL A 192 -2.79 18.50 10.79
N THR A 193 -2.18 17.33 10.98
CA THR A 193 -1.61 16.54 9.87
C THR A 193 -2.48 15.31 9.59
N ILE A 194 -2.83 15.09 8.32
CA ILE A 194 -3.44 13.86 7.83
C ILE A 194 -2.33 13.04 7.16
N VAL A 195 -2.02 11.89 7.72
CA VAL A 195 -1.03 10.94 7.19
C VAL A 195 -1.79 9.80 6.50
N ALA A 196 -1.65 9.67 5.21
CA ALA A 196 -2.41 8.70 4.42
C ALA A 196 -1.50 7.77 3.60
N THR A 197 -2.05 6.63 3.16
CA THR A 197 -1.37 5.69 2.27
C THR A 197 -2.35 5.10 1.26
N GLY A 198 -1.82 4.68 0.11
CA GLY A 198 -2.64 4.06 -0.94
C GLY A 198 -3.78 4.96 -1.39
N ILE A 199 -4.94 4.37 -1.64
CA ILE A 199 -6.13 5.10 -2.13
C ILE A 199 -6.61 6.20 -1.16
N MET A 200 -6.24 6.11 0.12
CA MET A 200 -6.67 7.10 1.11
C MET A 200 -5.95 8.44 0.99
N VAL A 201 -4.92 8.55 0.15
CA VAL A 201 -4.24 9.84 -0.12
C VAL A 201 -5.16 10.80 -0.86
N ASP A 202 -5.88 10.34 -1.90
CA ASP A 202 -6.91 11.15 -2.59
C ASP A 202 -8.03 11.55 -1.63
N MET A 203 -8.50 10.61 -0.79
CA MET A 203 -9.51 10.90 0.24
C MET A 203 -9.03 11.94 1.26
N ALA A 204 -7.75 11.90 1.64
CA ALA A 204 -7.13 12.86 2.55
C ALA A 204 -7.03 14.27 1.92
N LEU A 205 -6.69 14.38 0.64
CA LEU A 205 -6.69 15.65 -0.08
C LEU A 205 -8.10 16.25 -0.16
N ASN A 206 -9.11 15.44 -0.45
CA ASN A 206 -10.50 15.88 -0.45
C ASN A 206 -10.98 16.27 0.98
N ALA A 207 -10.55 15.57 2.03
CA ALA A 207 -10.83 15.94 3.42
C ALA A 207 -10.21 17.29 3.80
N ARG A 208 -8.99 17.58 3.31
CA ARG A 208 -8.33 18.87 3.47
C ARG A 208 -9.18 20.01 2.91
N GLU A 209 -9.80 19.83 1.75
CA GLU A 209 -10.69 20.87 1.17
C GLU A 209 -11.94 21.09 2.02
N LEU A 210 -12.52 20.03 2.60
CA LEU A 210 -13.64 20.16 3.54
C LEU A 210 -13.23 20.94 4.80
N LEU A 211 -12.05 20.65 5.36
CA LEU A 211 -11.52 21.36 6.52
C LEU A 211 -11.20 22.83 6.21
N ALA A 212 -10.62 23.10 5.04
CA ALA A 212 -10.32 24.46 4.60
C ALA A 212 -11.58 25.34 4.49
N ALA A 213 -12.69 24.77 4.04
CA ALA A 213 -13.99 25.47 4.00
C ALA A 213 -14.50 25.87 5.41
N GLU A 214 -14.02 25.19 6.46
CA GLU A 214 -14.31 25.50 7.87
C GLU A 214 -13.18 26.33 8.53
N GLY A 215 -12.19 26.80 7.75
CA GLY A 215 -11.07 27.62 8.26
C GLY A 215 -9.94 26.82 8.92
N ILE A 216 -9.93 25.49 8.79
CA ILE A 216 -8.92 24.60 9.37
C ILE A 216 -7.84 24.27 8.32
N SER A 217 -6.59 24.56 8.64
CA SER A 217 -5.42 24.33 7.78
C SER A 217 -4.81 22.95 8.03
N ALA A 218 -5.19 21.95 7.23
CA ALA A 218 -4.70 20.59 7.35
C ALA A 218 -3.51 20.34 6.41
N ARG A 219 -2.41 19.76 6.95
CA ARG A 219 -1.31 19.16 6.18
C ARG A 219 -1.72 17.79 5.72
N VAL A 220 -1.31 17.38 4.50
CA VAL A 220 -1.48 16.02 3.99
C VAL A 220 -0.13 15.44 3.64
N ILE A 221 0.16 14.25 4.19
CA ILE A 221 1.38 13.48 3.93
C ILE A 221 1.00 12.13 3.35
N ASN A 222 1.59 11.78 2.21
CA ASN A 222 1.55 10.43 1.66
C ASN A 222 2.72 9.62 2.23
N ILE A 223 2.42 8.50 2.89
CA ILE A 223 3.39 7.50 3.32
C ILE A 223 3.23 6.26 2.42
N HIS A 224 3.95 6.23 1.32
CA HIS A 224 3.98 5.08 0.42
C HIS A 224 4.82 3.91 0.96
N THR A 225 5.82 4.18 1.79
CA THR A 225 6.64 3.15 2.44
C THR A 225 6.22 3.00 3.89
N ILE A 226 5.54 1.88 4.19
CA ILE A 226 5.06 1.58 5.54
C ILE A 226 6.18 1.02 6.42
N LYS A 227 7.14 0.32 5.81
CA LYS A 227 8.31 -0.23 6.49
C LYS A 227 9.53 -0.23 5.56
N PRO A 228 10.62 0.46 5.94
CA PRO A 228 10.72 1.36 7.10
C PRO A 228 9.86 2.60 6.91
N ILE A 229 9.24 3.08 7.99
CA ILE A 229 8.47 4.32 7.94
C ILE A 229 9.39 5.54 8.04
N ASP A 230 9.05 6.63 7.38
CA ASP A 230 9.75 7.92 7.51
C ASP A 230 9.47 8.56 8.87
N ARG A 231 10.35 8.29 9.83
CA ARG A 231 10.25 8.83 11.19
C ARG A 231 10.38 10.36 11.22
N ASP A 232 11.25 10.92 10.38
CA ASP A 232 11.57 12.35 10.42
C ASP A 232 10.37 13.20 10.03
N ILE A 233 9.65 12.83 8.95
CA ILE A 233 8.44 13.57 8.51
C ILE A 233 7.31 13.47 9.54
N ILE A 234 7.19 12.32 10.23
CA ILE A 234 6.17 12.12 11.28
C ILE A 234 6.50 12.96 12.52
N ILE A 235 7.78 12.98 12.93
CA ILE A 235 8.26 13.79 14.08
C ILE A 235 8.03 15.29 13.79
N ALA A 236 8.40 15.74 12.59
CA ALA A 236 8.17 17.12 12.16
C ALA A 236 6.66 17.45 12.15
N ALA A 237 5.82 16.57 11.61
CA ALA A 237 4.37 16.73 11.60
C ALA A 237 3.79 16.85 13.03
N ALA A 238 4.22 15.98 13.94
CA ALA A 238 3.79 16.02 15.34
C ALA A 238 4.21 17.32 16.03
N ALA A 239 5.44 17.78 15.78
CA ALA A 239 5.97 19.01 16.40
C ALA A 239 5.29 20.27 15.87
N GLU A 240 4.98 20.32 14.57
CA GLU A 240 4.50 21.53 13.90
C GLU A 240 2.98 21.69 13.96
N THR A 241 2.23 20.57 13.87
CA THR A 241 0.76 20.62 13.86
C THR A 241 0.10 20.20 15.18
N GLY A 242 0.82 19.47 16.05
CA GLY A 242 0.36 19.09 17.39
C GLY A 242 -0.80 18.08 17.44
N ALA A 243 -1.29 17.59 16.29
CA ALA A 243 -2.29 16.53 16.19
C ALA A 243 -2.18 15.82 14.84
N ILE A 244 -2.39 14.51 14.83
CA ILE A 244 -2.28 13.67 13.64
C ILE A 244 -3.55 12.82 13.46
N VAL A 245 -3.99 12.69 12.22
CA VAL A 245 -4.98 11.68 11.80
C VAL A 245 -4.32 10.77 10.77
N THR A 246 -4.44 9.46 10.92
CA THR A 246 -4.00 8.52 9.90
C THR A 246 -5.18 8.00 9.09
N ALA A 247 -4.97 7.75 7.79
CA ALA A 247 -6.00 7.23 6.90
C ALA A 247 -5.44 6.09 6.04
N GLU A 248 -6.02 4.91 6.18
CA GLU A 248 -5.61 3.68 5.51
C GLU A 248 -6.80 2.79 5.16
N GLU A 249 -6.75 2.14 4.01
CA GLU A 249 -7.70 1.10 3.61
C GLU A 249 -7.26 -0.25 4.20
N HIS A 250 -7.29 -0.33 5.52
CA HIS A 250 -6.79 -1.44 6.32
C HIS A 250 -7.44 -1.38 7.71
N ASN A 251 -7.37 -2.46 8.49
CA ASN A 251 -7.75 -2.42 9.88
C ASN A 251 -6.92 -1.35 10.63
N VAL A 252 -7.55 -0.62 11.54
CA VAL A 252 -6.86 0.39 12.37
C VAL A 252 -5.75 -0.21 13.25
N MET A 253 -5.72 -1.53 13.42
CA MET A 253 -4.70 -2.26 14.17
C MET A 253 -3.56 -2.75 13.26
N GLY A 254 -2.33 -2.47 13.61
CA GLY A 254 -1.12 -3.02 12.98
C GLY A 254 -0.64 -2.33 11.70
N GLY A 255 -1.48 -1.54 11.00
CA GLY A 255 -1.14 -0.87 9.76
C GLY A 255 -0.39 0.46 9.92
N LEU A 256 -0.69 1.43 9.04
CA LEU A 256 -0.10 2.77 9.03
C LEU A 256 -0.34 3.50 10.36
N GLY A 257 -1.58 3.48 10.86
CA GLY A 257 -1.93 4.18 12.09
C GLY A 257 -1.13 3.70 13.30
N SER A 258 -0.88 2.40 13.39
CA SER A 258 -0.01 1.83 14.43
C SER A 258 1.45 2.27 14.24
N ALA A 259 1.98 2.23 13.01
CA ALA A 259 3.35 2.65 12.72
C ALA A 259 3.59 4.14 13.06
N VAL A 260 2.63 5.00 12.76
CA VAL A 260 2.69 6.43 13.13
C VAL A 260 2.62 6.60 14.64
N ALA A 261 1.71 5.89 15.32
CA ALA A 261 1.58 5.95 16.77
C ALA A 261 2.84 5.50 17.51
N GLU A 262 3.51 4.44 17.02
CA GLU A 262 4.80 3.97 17.54
C GLU A 262 5.86 5.09 17.47
N VAL A 263 6.00 5.76 16.34
CA VAL A 263 6.95 6.89 16.20
C VAL A 263 6.60 8.04 17.14
N VAL A 264 5.33 8.44 17.19
CA VAL A 264 4.86 9.58 17.99
C VAL A 264 5.05 9.31 19.48
N ALA A 265 4.71 8.08 19.94
CA ALA A 265 4.86 7.70 21.35
C ALA A 265 6.32 7.71 21.82
N GLU A 266 7.25 7.32 20.96
CA GLU A 266 8.69 7.26 21.28
C GLU A 266 9.41 8.61 21.16
N THR A 267 8.81 9.62 20.52
CA THR A 267 9.51 10.87 20.16
C THR A 267 8.79 12.13 20.59
N LYS A 268 7.64 12.44 20.00
CA LYS A 268 6.84 13.65 20.25
C LYS A 268 5.38 13.27 20.47
N PRO A 269 4.97 12.91 21.69
CA PRO A 269 3.60 12.52 21.99
C PRO A 269 2.59 13.64 21.66
N VAL A 270 1.67 13.35 20.78
CA VAL A 270 0.52 14.19 20.38
C VAL A 270 -0.69 13.27 20.15
N PRO A 271 -1.92 13.79 20.14
CA PRO A 271 -3.08 13.00 19.76
C PRO A 271 -2.93 12.40 18.35
N VAL A 272 -3.12 11.08 18.24
CA VAL A 272 -3.16 10.33 16.97
C VAL A 272 -4.50 9.63 16.88
N LEU A 273 -5.38 10.09 15.98
CA LEU A 273 -6.64 9.42 15.68
C LEU A 273 -6.54 8.68 14.34
N ARG A 274 -7.22 7.55 14.21
CA ARG A 274 -7.08 6.65 13.07
C ARG A 274 -8.39 6.55 12.29
N VAL A 275 -8.30 6.57 10.96
CA VAL A 275 -9.35 6.21 10.01
C VAL A 275 -8.90 4.96 9.27
N GLY A 276 -9.69 3.93 9.35
CA GLY A 276 -9.49 2.62 8.74
C GLY A 276 -10.71 1.75 9.03
N THR A 277 -10.67 0.48 8.65
CA THR A 277 -11.71 -0.45 9.05
C THR A 277 -11.55 -0.78 10.54
N GLU A 278 -12.61 -0.59 11.31
CA GLU A 278 -12.61 -0.88 12.75
C GLU A 278 -12.92 -2.36 12.93
N ASP A 279 -12.06 -3.11 13.57
CA ASP A 279 -12.17 -4.53 13.99
C ASP A 279 -13.42 -5.28 13.47
N LYS A 280 -13.61 -5.26 12.15
CA LYS A 280 -14.75 -5.83 11.43
C LYS A 280 -14.25 -6.53 10.18
N PHE A 281 -14.86 -7.68 9.88
CA PHE A 281 -14.68 -8.29 8.56
C PHE A 281 -15.33 -7.43 7.46
N GLY A 282 -14.79 -7.56 6.26
CA GLY A 282 -15.43 -7.01 5.07
C GLY A 282 -16.74 -7.73 4.72
N LYS A 283 -17.38 -7.27 3.67
CA LYS A 283 -18.59 -7.89 3.09
C LYS A 283 -18.71 -7.58 1.61
N SER A 284 -19.52 -8.35 0.89
CA SER A 284 -19.86 -8.08 -0.50
C SER A 284 -20.67 -6.80 -0.64
N GLY A 285 -20.30 -5.96 -1.61
CA GLY A 285 -21.02 -4.73 -1.87
C GLY A 285 -20.40 -3.90 -2.98
N LYS A 286 -21.12 -2.88 -3.42
CA LYS A 286 -20.58 -1.87 -4.34
C LYS A 286 -19.54 -1.02 -3.60
N VAL A 287 -18.41 -0.77 -4.24
CA VAL A 287 -17.28 -0.04 -3.62
C VAL A 287 -17.70 1.28 -2.96
N PRO A 288 -18.50 2.19 -3.58
CA PRO A 288 -18.89 3.42 -2.90
C PRO A 288 -19.68 3.18 -1.61
N ALA A 289 -20.59 2.20 -1.60
CA ALA A 289 -21.35 1.86 -0.40
C ALA A 289 -20.49 1.27 0.72
N LEU A 290 -19.48 0.47 0.35
CA LEU A 290 -18.53 -0.07 1.31
C LEU A 290 -17.66 1.03 1.93
N LEU A 291 -17.14 1.96 1.12
CA LEU A 291 -16.36 3.08 1.63
C LEU A 291 -17.16 3.93 2.64
N GLU A 292 -18.43 4.21 2.34
CA GLU A 292 -19.32 4.92 3.28
C GLU A 292 -19.56 4.13 4.56
N GLU A 293 -19.90 2.86 4.46
CA GLU A 293 -20.23 2.01 5.61
C GLU A 293 -19.04 1.80 6.55
N TYR A 294 -17.82 1.68 5.99
CA TYR A 294 -16.60 1.50 6.77
C TYR A 294 -15.94 2.83 7.14
N GLY A 295 -16.55 3.97 6.82
CA GLY A 295 -16.05 5.29 7.19
C GLY A 295 -14.74 5.68 6.48
N LEU A 296 -14.47 5.12 5.30
CA LEU A 296 -13.27 5.43 4.50
C LEU A 296 -13.57 6.56 3.53
N THR A 297 -14.01 7.69 4.07
CA THR A 297 -14.48 8.85 3.30
C THR A 297 -13.79 10.15 3.71
N PRO A 298 -13.74 11.15 2.81
CA PRO A 298 -13.24 12.48 3.16
C PRO A 298 -13.93 13.09 4.38
N ALA A 299 -15.25 12.90 4.51
CA ALA A 299 -16.02 13.42 5.64
C ALA A 299 -15.60 12.77 6.98
N ALA A 300 -15.37 11.45 7.00
CA ALA A 300 -14.90 10.76 8.19
C ALA A 300 -13.49 11.20 8.60
N ILE A 301 -12.58 11.40 7.63
CA ILE A 301 -11.24 11.93 7.88
C ILE A 301 -11.32 13.34 8.46
N ALA A 302 -12.15 14.23 7.88
CA ALA A 302 -12.33 15.59 8.38
C ALA A 302 -12.93 15.62 9.80
N ALA A 303 -13.90 14.77 10.09
CA ALA A 303 -14.46 14.64 11.44
C ALA A 303 -13.41 14.18 12.47
N LYS A 304 -12.58 13.17 12.12
CA LYS A 304 -11.47 12.71 12.98
C LYS A 304 -10.41 13.81 13.16
N ALA A 305 -10.14 14.63 12.12
CA ALA A 305 -9.20 15.74 12.21
C ALA A 305 -9.68 16.81 13.22
N LYS A 306 -10.95 17.18 13.16
CA LYS A 306 -11.55 18.09 14.16
C LYS A 306 -11.50 17.51 15.58
N ALA A 307 -11.77 16.23 15.73
CA ALA A 307 -11.66 15.55 17.02
C ALA A 307 -10.21 15.52 17.53
N ALA A 308 -9.21 15.29 16.65
CA ALA A 308 -7.80 15.30 17.04
C ALA A 308 -7.33 16.70 17.48
N ILE A 309 -7.78 17.76 16.81
CA ILE A 309 -7.52 19.15 17.20
C ILE A 309 -8.08 19.44 18.59
N ALA A 310 -9.26 18.95 18.91
CA ALA A 310 -9.90 19.16 20.21
C ALA A 310 -9.19 18.45 21.38
N LEU A 311 -8.25 17.56 21.10
CA LEU A 311 -7.46 16.83 22.09
C LEU A 311 -6.08 17.45 22.35
N LYS A 312 -5.71 18.53 21.65
CA LYS A 312 -4.44 19.26 21.89
C LYS A 312 -4.40 19.88 23.32
#